data_90808d2cb2141c9462fec855d26623e1
#
_entry.id   90808d2cb2141c9462fec855d26623e1
#
_cell.length_a   1.000
_cell.length_b   1.000
_cell.length_c   1.000
_cell.angle_alpha   90.00
_cell.angle_beta   90.00
_cell.angle_gamma   90.00
#
_symmetry.space_group_name_H-M   'P 1'
#
loop_
_entity.id
_entity.type
_entity.pdbx_description
1 polymer ?
#
loop_
_entity_poly.entity_id
_entity_poly.type
_entity_poly.pdbx_seq_one_letter_code
_entity_poly.pdbx_strand_id
1 'polypeptide(L)'
;MHETLAYTGEGAERFVDAAGVQLDHHPDETKSRGQYLPLLELAVREDPQNDRNCHYLGREYMFRGEWQKAIETLARHLTLPSAVWTDERCASMRYIARCLRALEQDDSAERWLHRAVAEAPHLREPYMDYAQLLYAQERWYGLVDVLRAALAITERPRTYICEADAWGSLPYDLLSLAYAHLGDAENAADACRNAVERSPQEERLRKNLALFEQMRER
;
A
#
# COMPACT_ATOMS: atom_id res chain seq x y z
N MET A 1 -0.66 -21.42 -4.68
CA MET A 1 -1.85 -21.25 -5.54
C MET A 1 -3.02 -20.97 -4.60
N HIS A 2 -3.75 -19.88 -4.80
CA HIS A 2 -5.02 -19.69 -4.13
C HIS A 2 -6.10 -20.33 -5.01
N GLU A 3 -6.84 -21.27 -4.46
CA GLU A 3 -8.00 -21.81 -5.15
C GLU A 3 -9.06 -20.72 -5.25
N THR A 4 -9.51 -20.47 -6.46
CA THR A 4 -10.62 -19.54 -6.71
C THR A 4 -11.87 -20.36 -7.00
N LEU A 5 -12.98 -19.98 -6.37
CA LEU A 5 -14.28 -20.55 -6.72
C LEU A 5 -14.64 -20.06 -8.13
N ALA A 6 -14.92 -20.97 -9.02
CA ALA A 6 -15.45 -20.65 -10.34
C ALA A 6 -16.97 -20.87 -10.34
N TYR A 7 -17.72 -19.88 -10.81
CA TYR A 7 -19.16 -20.02 -11.01
C TYR A 7 -19.43 -20.95 -12.20
N THR A 8 -20.15 -22.04 -11.97
CA THR A 8 -20.48 -23.04 -12.99
C THR A 8 -21.97 -23.05 -13.36
N GLY A 9 -22.77 -22.08 -12.86
CA GLY A 9 -24.21 -21.99 -13.09
C GLY A 9 -24.57 -21.36 -14.43
N GLU A 10 -25.81 -21.54 -14.85
CA GLU A 10 -26.41 -20.86 -16.00
C GLU A 10 -26.91 -19.47 -15.57
N GLY A 11 -26.34 -18.42 -16.12
CA GLY A 11 -26.74 -17.02 -15.84
C GLY A 11 -25.59 -16.13 -15.40
N ALA A 12 -25.89 -14.88 -15.04
CA ALA A 12 -24.90 -13.94 -14.55
C ALA A 12 -24.50 -14.26 -13.11
N GLU A 13 -23.19 -14.33 -12.86
CA GLU A 13 -22.63 -14.43 -11.52
C GLU A 13 -23.12 -13.27 -10.65
N ARG A 14 -23.54 -13.56 -9.42
CA ARG A 14 -23.96 -12.54 -8.46
C ARG A 14 -23.10 -12.65 -7.22
N PHE A 15 -22.47 -11.54 -6.87
CA PHE A 15 -21.75 -11.40 -5.60
C PHE A 15 -22.70 -10.83 -4.55
N VAL A 16 -22.74 -11.47 -3.38
CA VAL A 16 -23.56 -11.04 -2.25
C VAL A 16 -22.65 -10.86 -1.04
N ASP A 17 -22.68 -9.69 -0.43
CA ASP A 17 -22.07 -9.45 0.86
C ASP A 17 -22.86 -10.17 1.95
N ALA A 18 -22.28 -11.17 2.56
CA ALA A 18 -22.85 -11.86 3.71
C ALA A 18 -22.49 -11.09 5.00
N ALA A 19 -23.37 -10.21 5.44
CA ALA A 19 -23.21 -9.54 6.74
C ALA A 19 -23.21 -10.58 7.87
N GLY A 20 -22.20 -10.55 8.74
CA GLY A 20 -22.09 -11.45 9.91
C GLY A 20 -21.35 -12.75 9.65
N VAL A 21 -20.78 -12.97 8.45
CA VAL A 21 -19.84 -14.05 8.20
C VAL A 21 -18.42 -13.49 8.27
N GLN A 22 -17.63 -13.99 9.24
CA GLN A 22 -16.20 -13.68 9.38
C GLN A 22 -15.41 -14.96 9.10
N LEU A 23 -14.42 -14.87 8.23
CA LEU A 23 -13.46 -15.93 7.97
C LEU A 23 -12.12 -15.56 8.59
N ASP A 24 -11.78 -16.20 9.70
CA ASP A 24 -10.48 -16.00 10.35
C ASP A 24 -9.45 -16.98 9.76
N HIS A 25 -8.47 -16.46 9.06
CA HIS A 25 -7.37 -17.26 8.55
C HIS A 25 -6.27 -17.39 9.60
N HIS A 26 -6.13 -18.58 10.18
CA HIS A 26 -5.01 -18.90 11.06
C HIS A 26 -3.88 -19.52 10.23
N PRO A 27 -2.78 -18.77 9.97
CA PRO A 27 -1.65 -19.32 9.23
C PRO A 27 -1.03 -20.49 10.03
N ASP A 28 -0.75 -21.59 9.36
CA ASP A 28 0.01 -22.70 9.93
C ASP A 28 1.49 -22.30 9.97
N GLU A 29 1.98 -21.88 11.12
CA GLU A 29 3.36 -21.44 11.35
C GLU A 29 4.40 -22.56 11.10
N THR A 30 3.95 -23.83 11.07
CA THR A 30 4.81 -24.98 10.81
C THR A 30 5.04 -25.21 9.31
N LYS A 31 4.21 -24.63 8.44
CA LYS A 31 4.35 -24.73 6.98
C LYS A 31 5.41 -23.79 6.47
N SER A 32 6.49 -24.36 5.93
CA SER A 32 7.48 -23.60 5.21
C SER A 32 6.88 -22.92 3.98
N ARG A 33 6.99 -21.59 3.88
CA ARG A 33 6.68 -20.83 2.66
C ARG A 33 7.67 -21.07 1.52
N GLY A 34 8.70 -21.91 1.75
CA GLY A 34 9.77 -22.17 0.79
C GLY A 34 9.30 -22.72 -0.57
N GLN A 35 8.18 -23.45 -0.58
CA GLN A 35 7.61 -24.01 -1.81
C GLN A 35 6.74 -23.03 -2.61
N TYR A 36 6.39 -21.88 -2.05
CA TYR A 36 5.45 -20.96 -2.68
C TYR A 36 6.03 -20.31 -3.94
N LEU A 37 7.27 -19.85 -3.89
CA LEU A 37 7.92 -19.24 -5.06
C LEU A 37 8.07 -20.21 -6.25
N PRO A 38 8.61 -21.45 -6.10
CA PRO A 38 8.66 -22.40 -7.20
C PRO A 38 7.32 -22.73 -7.83
N LEU A 39 6.24 -22.76 -7.04
CA LEU A 39 4.88 -22.98 -7.53
C LEU A 39 4.37 -21.80 -8.35
N LEU A 40 4.65 -20.57 -7.95
CA LEU A 40 4.29 -19.38 -8.73
C LEU A 40 5.10 -19.29 -10.04
N GLU A 41 6.39 -19.60 -9.98
CA GLU A 41 7.24 -19.67 -11.18
C GLU A 41 6.73 -20.73 -12.18
N LEU A 42 6.30 -21.89 -11.68
CA LEU A 42 5.68 -22.92 -12.50
C LEU A 42 4.35 -22.44 -13.10
N ALA A 43 3.47 -21.86 -12.29
CA ALA A 43 2.16 -21.38 -12.72
C ALA A 43 2.28 -20.30 -13.83
N VAL A 44 3.22 -19.37 -13.71
CA VAL A 44 3.48 -18.36 -14.73
C VAL A 44 4.12 -18.97 -16.01
N ARG A 45 4.88 -20.04 -15.86
CA ARG A 45 5.45 -20.77 -17.02
C ARG A 45 4.38 -21.55 -17.77
N GLU A 46 3.44 -22.18 -17.06
CA GLU A 46 2.35 -22.96 -17.65
C GLU A 46 1.29 -22.05 -18.29
N ASP A 47 0.95 -20.94 -17.65
CA ASP A 47 0.03 -19.93 -18.19
C ASP A 47 0.67 -18.53 -18.15
N PRO A 48 1.44 -18.18 -19.20
CA PRO A 48 2.13 -16.90 -19.27
C PRO A 48 1.20 -15.68 -19.41
N GLN A 49 -0.06 -15.87 -19.76
CA GLN A 49 -1.03 -14.78 -19.92
C GLN A 49 -1.88 -14.53 -18.68
N ASN A 50 -1.69 -15.31 -17.64
CA ASN A 50 -2.39 -15.14 -16.36
C ASN A 50 -1.80 -13.96 -15.59
N ASP A 51 -2.51 -12.84 -15.61
CA ASP A 51 -2.14 -11.59 -14.95
C ASP A 51 -2.02 -11.76 -13.43
N ARG A 52 -2.97 -12.45 -12.82
CA ARG A 52 -2.99 -12.67 -11.38
C ARG A 52 -1.77 -13.47 -10.89
N ASN A 53 -1.42 -14.55 -11.58
CA ASN A 53 -0.21 -15.32 -11.26
C ASN A 53 1.06 -14.47 -11.45
N CYS A 54 1.08 -13.64 -12.49
CA CYS A 54 2.19 -12.73 -12.76
C CYS A 54 2.32 -11.67 -11.64
N HIS A 55 1.21 -11.07 -11.21
CA HIS A 55 1.19 -10.13 -10.08
C HIS A 55 1.71 -10.79 -8.80
N TYR A 56 1.20 -11.97 -8.44
CA TYR A 56 1.62 -12.68 -7.22
C TYR A 56 3.10 -13.09 -7.27
N LEU A 57 3.60 -13.52 -8.43
CA LEU A 57 5.01 -13.86 -8.59
C LEU A 57 5.90 -12.63 -8.37
N GLY A 58 5.56 -11.50 -8.98
CA GLY A 58 6.32 -10.26 -8.80
C GLY A 58 6.31 -9.77 -7.34
N ARG A 59 5.16 -9.86 -6.67
CA ARG A 59 5.04 -9.56 -5.24
C ARG A 59 5.88 -10.50 -4.37
N GLU A 60 5.91 -11.79 -4.67
CA GLU A 60 6.72 -12.77 -3.93
C GLU A 60 8.23 -12.50 -4.12
N TYR A 61 8.68 -12.15 -5.33
CA TYR A 61 10.05 -11.72 -5.55
C TYR A 61 10.40 -10.49 -4.72
N MET A 62 9.50 -9.50 -4.64
CA MET A 62 9.69 -8.31 -3.79
C MET A 62 9.86 -8.70 -2.31
N PHE A 63 9.00 -9.57 -1.76
CA PHE A 63 9.10 -10.01 -0.37
C PHE A 63 10.39 -10.78 -0.06
N ARG A 64 11.02 -11.36 -1.07
CA ARG A 64 12.32 -12.06 -0.94
C ARG A 64 13.53 -11.17 -1.19
N GLY A 65 13.32 -9.90 -1.50
CA GLY A 65 14.40 -8.97 -1.83
C GLY A 65 15.01 -9.19 -3.22
N GLU A 66 14.36 -9.98 -4.09
CA GLU A 66 14.78 -10.18 -5.48
C GLU A 66 14.28 -9.02 -6.35
N TRP A 67 14.75 -7.80 -6.01
CA TRP A 67 14.21 -6.54 -6.50
C TRP A 67 14.10 -6.45 -8.02
N GLN A 68 15.15 -6.84 -8.74
CA GLN A 68 15.17 -6.75 -10.20
C GLN A 68 14.15 -7.69 -10.84
N LYS A 69 14.05 -8.93 -10.37
CA LYS A 69 13.05 -9.89 -10.86
C LYS A 69 11.62 -9.42 -10.55
N ALA A 70 11.42 -8.81 -9.37
CA ALA A 70 10.14 -8.24 -8.99
C ALA A 70 9.73 -7.14 -9.98
N ILE A 71 10.63 -6.19 -10.28
CA ILE A 71 10.38 -5.09 -11.21
C ILE A 71 10.01 -5.64 -12.60
N GLU A 72 10.79 -6.56 -13.14
CA GLU A 72 10.56 -7.15 -14.47
C GLU A 72 9.22 -7.88 -14.53
N THR A 73 8.91 -8.68 -13.50
CA THR A 73 7.68 -9.46 -13.46
C THR A 73 6.45 -8.57 -13.30
N LEU A 74 6.51 -7.56 -12.41
CA LEU A 74 5.41 -6.61 -12.20
C LEU A 74 5.22 -5.68 -13.42
N ALA A 75 6.30 -5.26 -14.06
CA ALA A 75 6.21 -4.48 -15.30
C ALA A 75 5.56 -5.31 -16.42
N ARG A 76 5.88 -6.61 -16.53
CA ARG A 76 5.21 -7.53 -17.44
C ARG A 76 3.72 -7.66 -17.12
N HIS A 77 3.34 -7.83 -15.84
CA HIS A 77 1.92 -7.85 -15.42
C HIS A 77 1.15 -6.67 -16.03
N LEU A 78 1.70 -5.45 -15.95
CA LEU A 78 1.06 -4.25 -16.46
C LEU A 78 0.86 -4.23 -17.99
N THR A 79 1.51 -5.11 -18.75
CA THR A 79 1.38 -5.23 -20.20
C THR A 79 0.42 -6.34 -20.63
N LEU A 80 -0.02 -7.20 -19.71
CA LEU A 80 -0.93 -8.30 -20.03
C LEU A 80 -2.34 -7.75 -20.34
N PRO A 81 -2.98 -8.23 -21.43
CA PRO A 81 -4.32 -7.77 -21.79
C PRO A 81 -5.41 -8.07 -20.76
N SER A 82 -5.23 -9.12 -19.95
CA SER A 82 -6.14 -9.50 -18.86
C SER A 82 -5.98 -8.63 -17.60
N ALA A 83 -4.85 -7.94 -17.45
CA ALA A 83 -4.58 -7.07 -16.30
C ALA A 83 -5.37 -5.75 -16.40
N VAL A 84 -6.70 -5.83 -16.25
CA VAL A 84 -7.62 -4.69 -16.39
C VAL A 84 -8.08 -4.11 -15.06
N TRP A 85 -7.86 -4.82 -13.95
CA TRP A 85 -8.26 -4.32 -12.64
C TRP A 85 -7.28 -3.24 -12.15
N THR A 86 -7.76 -2.00 -12.15
CA THR A 86 -6.95 -0.80 -11.84
C THR A 86 -6.27 -0.86 -10.47
N ASP A 87 -6.94 -1.42 -9.46
CA ASP A 87 -6.40 -1.50 -8.11
C ASP A 87 -5.19 -2.45 -8.04
N GLU A 88 -5.26 -3.61 -8.70
CA GLU A 88 -4.15 -4.56 -8.75
C GLU A 88 -2.99 -4.02 -9.62
N ARG A 89 -3.31 -3.31 -10.71
CA ARG A 89 -2.31 -2.58 -11.52
C ARG A 89 -1.60 -1.51 -10.70
N CYS A 90 -2.37 -0.74 -9.93
CA CYS A 90 -1.83 0.24 -9.00
C CYS A 90 -0.90 -0.42 -7.97
N ALA A 91 -1.31 -1.55 -7.38
CA ALA A 91 -0.47 -2.31 -6.45
C ALA A 91 0.85 -2.75 -7.10
N SER A 92 0.82 -3.23 -8.36
CA SER A 92 2.04 -3.58 -9.10
C SER A 92 2.97 -2.38 -9.30
N MET A 93 2.42 -1.20 -9.64
CA MET A 93 3.21 0.04 -9.79
C MET A 93 3.85 0.45 -8.46
N ARG A 94 3.12 0.37 -7.36
CA ARG A 94 3.62 0.63 -6.00
C ARG A 94 4.75 -0.32 -5.61
N TYR A 95 4.59 -1.62 -5.88
CA TYR A 95 5.61 -2.62 -5.57
C TYR A 95 6.88 -2.43 -6.42
N ILE A 96 6.75 -2.02 -7.69
CA ILE A 96 7.90 -1.59 -8.51
C ILE A 96 8.61 -0.41 -7.85
N ALA A 97 7.87 0.60 -7.38
CA ALA A 97 8.45 1.75 -6.71
C ALA A 97 9.17 1.36 -5.41
N ARG A 98 8.60 0.47 -4.61
CA ARG A 98 9.25 -0.07 -3.39
C ARG A 98 10.55 -0.80 -3.73
N CYS A 99 10.58 -1.60 -4.80
CA CYS A 99 11.79 -2.28 -5.26
C CYS A 99 12.86 -1.28 -5.74
N LEU A 100 12.45 -0.25 -6.49
CA LEU A 100 13.36 0.79 -6.95
C LEU A 100 13.97 1.59 -5.79
N ARG A 101 13.19 1.90 -4.77
CA ARG A 101 13.71 2.52 -3.53
C ARG A 101 14.71 1.63 -2.81
N ALA A 102 14.45 0.33 -2.74
CA ALA A 102 15.42 -0.63 -2.18
C ALA A 102 16.73 -0.70 -2.99
N LEU A 103 16.70 -0.30 -4.26
CA LEU A 103 17.86 -0.17 -5.15
C LEU A 103 18.41 1.27 -5.19
N GLU A 104 17.96 2.15 -4.30
CA GLU A 104 18.37 3.57 -4.22
C GLU A 104 18.09 4.38 -5.52
N GLN A 105 17.04 3.98 -6.26
CA GLN A 105 16.61 4.62 -7.51
C GLN A 105 15.35 5.48 -7.31
N ASP A 106 15.44 6.44 -6.39
CA ASP A 106 14.30 7.23 -5.91
C ASP A 106 13.59 8.03 -7.02
N ASP A 107 14.32 8.61 -7.98
CA ASP A 107 13.71 9.33 -9.12
C ASP A 107 12.83 8.40 -9.97
N SER A 108 13.26 7.16 -10.15
CA SER A 108 12.48 6.16 -10.88
C SER A 108 11.28 5.69 -10.06
N ALA A 109 11.46 5.52 -8.76
CA ALA A 109 10.39 5.18 -7.84
C ALA A 109 9.30 6.27 -7.83
N GLU A 110 9.68 7.55 -7.77
CA GLU A 110 8.74 8.67 -7.78
C GLU A 110 7.89 8.67 -9.06
N ARG A 111 8.49 8.43 -10.23
CA ARG A 111 7.74 8.30 -11.49
C ARG A 111 6.71 7.18 -11.45
N TRP A 112 7.04 6.05 -10.84
CA TRP A 112 6.10 4.94 -10.69
C TRP A 112 4.98 5.25 -9.69
N LEU A 113 5.27 5.98 -8.60
CA LEU A 113 4.28 6.42 -7.62
C LEU A 113 3.29 7.43 -8.24
N HIS A 114 3.76 8.36 -9.06
CA HIS A 114 2.86 9.25 -9.82
C HIS A 114 1.92 8.45 -10.75
N ARG A 115 2.43 7.42 -11.42
CA ARG A 115 1.59 6.53 -12.25
C ARG A 115 0.59 5.76 -11.41
N ALA A 116 1.00 5.25 -10.25
CA ALA A 116 0.13 4.53 -9.33
C ALA A 116 -1.03 5.39 -8.81
N VAL A 117 -0.74 6.65 -8.44
CA VAL A 117 -1.77 7.63 -8.05
C VAL A 117 -2.74 7.91 -9.21
N ALA A 118 -2.23 8.06 -10.43
CA ALA A 118 -3.07 8.31 -11.60
C ALA A 118 -3.91 7.08 -12.00
N GLU A 119 -3.41 5.86 -11.81
CA GLU A 119 -4.11 4.61 -12.11
C GLU A 119 -5.32 4.36 -11.19
N ALA A 120 -5.13 4.62 -9.88
CA ALA A 120 -6.19 4.40 -8.88
C ALA A 120 -6.25 5.55 -7.85
N PRO A 121 -6.73 6.73 -8.26
CA PRO A 121 -6.77 7.93 -7.41
C PRO A 121 -7.74 7.80 -6.22
N HIS A 122 -8.57 6.78 -6.21
CA HIS A 122 -9.52 6.46 -5.14
C HIS A 122 -8.91 5.61 -4.01
N LEU A 123 -7.68 5.13 -4.16
CA LEU A 123 -6.96 4.36 -3.15
C LEU A 123 -6.02 5.25 -2.34
N ARG A 124 -5.95 5.04 -1.01
CA ARG A 124 -4.95 5.73 -0.16
C ARG A 124 -3.54 5.20 -0.33
N GLU A 125 -3.40 3.94 -0.63
CA GLU A 125 -2.16 3.20 -0.64
C GLU A 125 -1.07 3.82 -1.56
N PRO A 126 -1.37 4.27 -2.80
CA PRO A 126 -0.36 4.90 -3.65
C PRO A 126 0.13 6.24 -3.08
N TYR A 127 -0.76 7.02 -2.45
CA TYR A 127 -0.37 8.26 -1.78
C TYR A 127 0.50 7.98 -0.56
N MET A 128 0.24 6.89 0.18
CA MET A 128 1.04 6.52 1.35
C MET A 128 2.46 6.09 0.97
N ASP A 129 2.63 5.31 -0.11
CA ASP A 129 3.97 4.96 -0.61
C ASP A 129 4.71 6.22 -1.09
N TYR A 130 4.00 7.17 -1.72
CA TYR A 130 4.58 8.45 -2.12
C TYR A 130 4.93 9.33 -0.92
N ALA A 131 4.06 9.38 0.08
CA ALA A 131 4.33 10.10 1.32
C ALA A 131 5.59 9.58 2.03
N GLN A 132 5.80 8.26 2.07
CA GLN A 132 7.01 7.66 2.66
C GLN A 132 8.28 8.02 1.88
N LEU A 133 8.22 8.16 0.55
CA LEU A 133 9.33 8.65 -0.26
C LEU A 133 9.64 10.10 0.08
N LEU A 134 8.62 10.98 0.06
CA LEU A 134 8.78 12.41 0.36
C LEU A 134 9.28 12.65 1.78
N TYR A 135 8.82 11.85 2.75
CA TYR A 135 9.31 11.89 4.12
C TYR A 135 10.81 11.55 4.20
N ALA A 136 11.24 10.49 3.53
CA ALA A 136 12.65 10.08 3.50
C ALA A 136 13.55 11.14 2.84
N GLN A 137 13.00 11.94 1.92
CA GLN A 137 13.69 13.04 1.23
C GLN A 137 13.51 14.38 1.94
N GLU A 138 12.84 14.44 3.08
CA GLU A 138 12.55 15.68 3.84
C GLU A 138 11.79 16.74 3.02
N ARG A 139 10.99 16.31 2.04
CA ARG A 139 10.20 17.19 1.14
C ARG A 139 8.85 17.50 1.79
N TRP A 140 8.88 18.29 2.86
CA TRP A 140 7.77 18.50 3.79
C TRP A 140 6.51 19.10 3.15
N TYR A 141 6.62 20.11 2.28
CA TYR A 141 5.46 20.69 1.59
C TYR A 141 4.74 19.64 0.71
N GLY A 142 5.50 18.91 -0.11
CA GLY A 142 4.94 17.84 -0.93
C GLY A 142 4.32 16.72 -0.10
N LEU A 143 4.93 16.40 1.05
CA LEU A 143 4.39 15.43 2.00
C LEU A 143 3.02 15.85 2.54
N VAL A 144 2.87 17.12 2.92
CA VAL A 144 1.56 17.66 3.37
C VAL A 144 0.52 17.53 2.28
N ASP A 145 0.84 17.93 1.04
CA ASP A 145 -0.11 17.90 -0.08
C ASP A 145 -0.57 16.48 -0.40
N VAL A 146 0.37 15.53 -0.47
CA VAL A 146 0.07 14.12 -0.74
C VAL A 146 -0.77 13.49 0.37
N LEU A 147 -0.45 13.76 1.63
CA LEU A 147 -1.19 13.21 2.76
C LEU A 147 -2.59 13.81 2.88
N ARG A 148 -2.76 15.11 2.58
CA ARG A 148 -4.09 15.73 2.51
C ARG A 148 -4.95 15.10 1.42
N ALA A 149 -4.38 14.82 0.25
CA ALA A 149 -5.06 14.12 -0.82
C ALA A 149 -5.46 12.68 -0.39
N ALA A 150 -4.55 11.94 0.26
CA ALA A 150 -4.87 10.62 0.80
C ALA A 150 -6.02 10.66 1.81
N LEU A 151 -5.98 11.62 2.75
CA LEU A 151 -6.99 11.73 3.83
C LEU A 151 -8.35 12.22 3.32
N ALA A 152 -8.42 12.87 2.16
CA ALA A 152 -9.69 13.22 1.51
C ALA A 152 -10.46 11.99 1.00
N ILE A 153 -9.77 10.85 0.84
CA ILE A 153 -10.41 9.57 0.48
C ILE A 153 -10.97 8.95 1.76
N THR A 154 -12.29 8.90 1.89
CA THR A 154 -12.96 8.43 3.12
C THR A 154 -13.48 7.01 3.02
N GLU A 155 -13.71 6.51 1.82
CA GLU A 155 -14.23 5.16 1.58
C GLU A 155 -13.10 4.14 1.50
N ARG A 156 -13.06 3.23 2.47
CA ARG A 156 -12.08 2.15 2.51
C ARG A 156 -12.52 1.01 1.59
N PRO A 157 -11.74 0.67 0.55
CA PRO A 157 -12.08 -0.43 -0.34
C PRO A 157 -11.96 -1.78 0.38
N ARG A 158 -12.89 -2.70 0.04
CA ARG A 158 -12.89 -4.07 0.57
C ARG A 158 -12.13 -5.00 -0.37
N THR A 159 -10.84 -4.75 -0.54
CA THR A 159 -9.98 -5.54 -1.42
C THR A 159 -8.77 -6.09 -0.67
N TYR A 160 -8.18 -7.17 -1.19
CA TYR A 160 -7.01 -7.80 -0.58
C TYR A 160 -5.73 -6.95 -0.67
N ILE A 161 -5.73 -5.91 -1.50
CA ILE A 161 -4.63 -4.97 -1.66
C ILE A 161 -4.75 -3.74 -0.77
N CYS A 162 -5.84 -3.63 0.01
CA CYS A 162 -6.00 -2.58 1.00
C CYS A 162 -5.07 -2.83 2.19
N GLU A 163 -4.13 -1.92 2.43
CA GLU A 163 -3.16 -2.00 3.52
C GLU A 163 -3.67 -1.25 4.76
N ALA A 164 -3.62 -1.90 5.92
CA ALA A 164 -4.16 -1.34 7.16
C ALA A 164 -3.51 0.01 7.54
N ASP A 165 -2.21 0.15 7.28
CA ASP A 165 -1.43 1.34 7.63
C ASP A 165 -1.92 2.60 6.92
N ALA A 166 -2.45 2.49 5.70
CA ALA A 166 -3.03 3.61 4.96
C ALA A 166 -4.30 4.17 5.62
N TRP A 167 -4.94 3.36 6.49
CA TRP A 167 -6.23 3.68 7.14
C TRP A 167 -6.12 3.84 8.65
N GLY A 168 -4.93 3.64 9.20
CA GLY A 168 -4.60 3.76 10.62
C GLY A 168 -4.12 5.14 11.04
N SER A 169 -3.21 5.15 12.00
CA SER A 169 -2.57 6.36 12.54
C SER A 169 -1.47 6.93 11.65
N LEU A 170 -0.85 6.10 10.78
CA LEU A 170 0.34 6.47 10.01
C LEU A 170 0.17 7.73 9.13
N PRO A 171 -0.94 7.93 8.37
CA PRO A 171 -1.11 9.15 7.58
C PRO A 171 -1.10 10.41 8.42
N TYR A 172 -1.74 10.37 9.59
CA TYR A 172 -1.82 11.50 10.51
C TYR A 172 -0.51 11.75 11.25
N ASP A 173 0.21 10.70 11.59
CA ASP A 173 1.54 10.79 12.19
C ASP A 173 2.53 11.48 11.24
N LEU A 174 2.64 11.00 10.00
CA LEU A 174 3.50 11.63 8.99
C LEU A 174 3.10 13.09 8.71
N LEU A 175 1.80 13.39 8.68
CA LEU A 175 1.28 14.73 8.50
C LEU A 175 1.68 15.65 9.66
N SER A 176 1.59 15.16 10.90
CA SER A 176 1.99 15.89 12.10
C SER A 176 3.47 16.25 12.10
N LEU A 177 4.31 15.28 11.69
CA LEU A 177 5.75 15.49 11.58
C LEU A 177 6.09 16.52 10.48
N ALA A 178 5.40 16.44 9.33
CA ALA A 178 5.58 17.41 8.25
C ALA A 178 5.27 18.84 8.70
N TYR A 179 4.12 19.05 9.37
CA TYR A 179 3.75 20.35 9.88
C TYR A 179 4.73 20.86 10.96
N ALA A 180 5.21 19.98 11.84
CA ALA A 180 6.21 20.34 12.85
C ALA A 180 7.53 20.82 12.21
N HIS A 181 8.00 20.13 11.17
CA HIS A 181 9.19 20.57 10.41
C HIS A 181 9.00 21.88 9.66
N LEU A 182 7.77 22.20 9.27
CA LEU A 182 7.41 23.48 8.64
C LEU A 182 7.17 24.60 9.66
N GLY A 183 7.26 24.31 10.96
CA GLY A 183 7.01 25.28 12.03
C GLY A 183 5.53 25.56 12.31
N ASP A 184 4.63 24.80 11.72
CA ASP A 184 3.18 24.90 11.90
C ASP A 184 2.73 24.03 13.08
N ALA A 185 2.93 24.55 14.31
CA ALA A 185 2.66 23.81 15.53
C ALA A 185 1.17 23.52 15.75
N GLU A 186 0.27 24.37 15.24
CA GLU A 186 -1.18 24.17 15.35
C GLU A 186 -1.62 22.95 14.56
N ASN A 187 -1.31 22.92 13.26
CA ASN A 187 -1.67 21.79 12.41
C ASN A 187 -0.90 20.51 12.79
N ALA A 188 0.34 20.63 13.32
CA ALA A 188 1.08 19.49 13.85
C ALA A 188 0.37 18.84 15.03
N ALA A 189 -0.08 19.63 16.00
CA ALA A 189 -0.83 19.13 17.17
C ALA A 189 -2.16 18.50 16.76
N ASP A 190 -2.90 19.12 15.84
CA ASP A 190 -4.19 18.62 15.39
C ASP A 190 -4.06 17.29 14.60
N ALA A 191 -3.09 17.18 13.72
CA ALA A 191 -2.79 15.94 13.04
C ALA A 191 -2.32 14.84 14.02
N CYS A 192 -1.44 15.19 14.96
CA CYS A 192 -0.96 14.23 15.95
C CYS A 192 -2.06 13.72 16.87
N ARG A 193 -3.02 14.58 17.26
CA ARG A 193 -4.20 14.16 18.03
C ARG A 193 -5.02 13.10 17.30
N ASN A 194 -5.23 13.29 16.00
CA ASN A 194 -5.87 12.30 15.14
C ASN A 194 -5.10 10.96 15.06
N ALA A 195 -3.76 11.00 15.09
CA ALA A 195 -2.94 9.80 15.15
C ALA A 195 -3.09 9.07 16.49
N VAL A 196 -3.07 9.81 17.62
CA VAL A 196 -3.25 9.28 18.98
C VAL A 196 -4.62 8.62 19.14
N GLU A 197 -5.69 9.23 18.64
CA GLU A 197 -7.05 8.66 18.69
C GLU A 197 -7.13 7.28 18.03
N ARG A 198 -6.36 7.06 16.95
CA ARG A 198 -6.33 5.79 16.21
C ARG A 198 -5.39 4.76 16.80
N SER A 199 -4.37 5.20 17.53
CA SER A 199 -3.39 4.32 18.18
C SER A 199 -3.05 4.85 19.58
N PRO A 200 -4.01 4.79 20.52
CA PRO A 200 -3.86 5.42 21.85
C PRO A 200 -2.78 4.76 22.72
N GLN A 201 -2.39 3.54 22.39
CA GLN A 201 -1.35 2.81 23.14
C GLN A 201 0.07 3.16 22.68
N GLU A 202 0.23 3.89 21.56
CA GLU A 202 1.54 4.23 21.04
C GLU A 202 2.14 5.42 21.79
N GLU A 203 3.12 5.13 22.66
CA GLU A 203 3.73 6.13 23.55
C GLU A 203 4.43 7.26 22.77
N ARG A 204 5.05 6.96 21.64
CA ARG A 204 5.71 7.94 20.77
C ARG A 204 4.74 9.02 20.31
N LEU A 205 3.55 8.63 19.86
CA LEU A 205 2.53 9.59 19.39
C LEU A 205 2.08 10.53 20.52
N ARG A 206 1.89 10.01 21.72
CA ARG A 206 1.54 10.84 22.91
C ARG A 206 2.63 11.83 23.28
N LYS A 207 3.90 11.40 23.19
CA LYS A 207 5.06 12.29 23.42
C LYS A 207 5.15 13.38 22.37
N ASN A 208 4.94 13.03 21.10
CA ASN A 208 4.93 14.00 20.01
C ASN A 208 3.80 15.01 20.18
N LEU A 209 2.59 14.57 20.56
CA LEU A 209 1.46 15.47 20.81
C LEU A 209 1.79 16.49 21.90
N ALA A 210 2.30 16.04 23.04
CA ALA A 210 2.69 16.94 24.14
C ALA A 210 3.75 17.96 23.69
N LEU A 211 4.72 17.54 22.85
CA LEU A 211 5.73 18.44 22.30
C LEU A 211 5.09 19.50 21.38
N PHE A 212 4.21 19.10 20.47
CA PHE A 212 3.57 20.02 19.51
C PHE A 212 2.62 21.00 20.21
N GLU A 213 1.92 20.57 21.28
CA GLU A 213 1.11 21.47 22.12
C GLU A 213 1.96 22.53 22.84
N GLN A 214 3.13 22.15 23.37
CA GLN A 214 4.09 23.11 23.92
C GLN A 214 4.66 24.08 22.89
N MET A 215 4.88 23.63 21.65
CA MET A 215 5.34 24.49 20.56
C MET A 215 4.29 25.54 20.16
N ARG A 216 3.00 25.20 20.26
CA ARG A 216 1.88 26.09 19.96
C ARG A 216 1.72 27.23 20.99
N GLU A 217 2.14 26.99 22.23
CA GLU A 217 2.03 27.98 23.34
C GLU A 217 3.16 29.02 23.34
N ARG A 218 4.17 28.86 22.50
CA ARG A 218 5.32 29.76 22.36
C ARG A 218 5.12 30.79 21.28
#